data_225331ae1cd8038e53be0b782e36b543
#
_entry.id   225331ae1cd8038e53be0b782e36b543
#
_cell.length_a   1.000
_cell.length_b   1.000
_cell.length_c   1.000
_cell.angle_alpha   90.00
_cell.angle_beta   90.00
_cell.angle_gamma   90.00
#
_symmetry.space_group_name_H-M   'P 1'
#
loop_
_entity.id
_entity.type
_entity.pdbx_description
1 polymer ?
#
loop_
_entity_poly.entity_id
_entity_poly.type
_entity_poly.pdbx_seq_one_letter_code
_entity_poly.pdbx_strand_id
1 'polypeptide(L)'
;MAVATYKLQVDWENDGDWTGTGETIDMGRVRSIACSFGRDRASQLTGKCKAGTFRAVLDNRSGDYNPFNSSSPIYGLILPGRPVRLLGTSVGQSDQPIWQGFLTRITPQVFLGGDATATLEATGPLGQVNLDQIEVPMVTSQRTDQVVDDILDAAGWGAGSGYRTLDAGKTTITRYWKAGTYTVPALQEVESTEGGFIRESKDGKIVFDNRHHRLAGAALSSQ
;
A
#
# COMPACT_ATOMS: atom_id res chain seq x y z
N MET A 1 -27.61 -11.43 13.65
CA MET A 1 -26.21 -10.94 13.70
C MET A 1 -26.00 -10.03 12.49
N ALA A 2 -25.46 -8.85 12.70
CA ALA A 2 -25.08 -7.97 11.59
C ALA A 2 -23.82 -8.52 10.92
N VAL A 3 -23.91 -8.79 9.63
CA VAL A 3 -22.78 -9.30 8.84
C VAL A 3 -22.03 -8.11 8.29
N ALA A 4 -20.70 -8.07 8.50
CA ALA A 4 -19.85 -7.09 7.84
C ALA A 4 -19.89 -7.29 6.32
N THR A 5 -19.99 -6.21 5.58
CA THR A 5 -19.89 -6.23 4.11
C THR A 5 -18.54 -5.71 3.69
N TYR A 6 -18.07 -6.18 2.54
CA TYR A 6 -16.79 -5.78 1.97
C TYR A 6 -17.00 -5.14 0.60
N LYS A 7 -16.10 -4.24 0.22
CA LYS A 7 -16.10 -3.59 -1.07
C LYS A 7 -14.66 -3.58 -1.60
N LEU A 8 -14.45 -4.22 -2.74
CA LEU A 8 -13.18 -4.19 -3.45
C LEU A 8 -13.31 -3.19 -4.61
N GLN A 9 -12.40 -2.24 -4.67
CA GLN A 9 -12.40 -1.21 -5.70
C GLN A 9 -11.02 -1.08 -6.34
N VAL A 10 -11.04 -0.77 -7.64
CA VAL A 10 -9.84 -0.45 -8.42
C VAL A 10 -10.15 0.82 -9.19
N ASP A 11 -9.35 1.85 -9.00
CA ASP A 11 -9.41 3.09 -9.80
C ASP A 11 -8.74 2.82 -11.15
N TRP A 12 -9.53 2.39 -12.13
CA TRP A 12 -9.03 2.04 -13.46
C TRP A 12 -8.58 3.25 -14.27
N GLU A 13 -9.18 4.38 -14.05
CA GLU A 13 -8.89 5.62 -14.77
C GLU A 13 -7.73 6.40 -14.14
N ASN A 14 -7.42 6.11 -12.87
CA ASN A 14 -6.38 6.76 -12.07
C ASN A 14 -6.63 8.27 -11.89
N ASP A 15 -7.88 8.61 -11.66
CA ASP A 15 -8.31 9.99 -11.46
C ASP A 15 -8.59 10.34 -9.98
N GLY A 16 -8.45 9.35 -9.08
CA GLY A 16 -8.68 9.46 -7.65
C GLY A 16 -10.16 9.34 -7.25
N ASP A 17 -11.06 9.14 -8.21
CA ASP A 17 -12.44 8.75 -7.97
C ASP A 17 -12.55 7.20 -7.93
N TRP A 18 -13.61 6.70 -7.34
CA TRP A 18 -13.86 5.28 -7.14
C TRP A 18 -15.29 4.91 -7.58
N THR A 19 -15.91 5.78 -8.39
CA THR A 19 -17.30 5.66 -8.84
C THR A 19 -17.44 5.37 -10.34
N GLY A 20 -16.30 5.31 -11.04
CA GLY A 20 -16.24 5.02 -12.47
C GLY A 20 -16.72 3.62 -12.84
N THR A 21 -16.86 3.39 -14.13
CA THR A 21 -17.38 2.12 -14.66
C THR A 21 -16.44 0.95 -14.35
N GLY A 22 -16.95 -0.07 -13.64
CA GLY A 22 -16.20 -1.27 -13.28
C GLY A 22 -15.23 -1.10 -12.12
N GLU A 23 -15.16 0.07 -11.49
CA GLU A 23 -14.26 0.34 -10.37
C GLU A 23 -14.67 -0.35 -9.07
N THR A 24 -15.95 -0.50 -8.83
CA THR A 24 -16.43 -1.35 -7.74
C THR A 24 -16.64 -2.77 -8.28
N ILE A 25 -15.82 -3.70 -7.78
CA ILE A 25 -15.90 -5.10 -8.14
C ILE A 25 -17.05 -5.75 -7.36
N ASP A 26 -17.98 -6.38 -8.07
CA ASP A 26 -19.05 -7.14 -7.44
C ASP A 26 -18.46 -8.25 -6.57
N MET A 27 -18.76 -8.21 -5.27
CA MET A 27 -18.27 -9.20 -4.31
C MET A 27 -18.80 -10.61 -4.58
N GLY A 28 -19.91 -10.76 -5.30
CA GLY A 28 -20.39 -12.06 -5.80
C GLY A 28 -19.45 -12.71 -6.82
N ARG A 29 -18.60 -11.92 -7.46
CA ARG A 29 -17.54 -12.38 -8.38
C ARG A 29 -16.19 -12.61 -7.70
N VAL A 30 -16.04 -12.26 -6.44
CA VAL A 30 -14.78 -12.44 -5.69
C VAL A 30 -14.79 -13.82 -5.04
N ARG A 31 -13.87 -14.70 -5.46
CA ARG A 31 -13.74 -16.07 -4.94
C ARG A 31 -12.90 -16.13 -3.66
N SER A 32 -11.86 -15.34 -3.59
CA SER A 32 -10.99 -15.23 -2.41
C SER A 32 -10.24 -13.92 -2.37
N ILE A 33 -9.93 -13.45 -1.17
CA ILE A 33 -9.05 -12.30 -0.91
C ILE A 33 -8.04 -12.71 0.15
N ALA A 34 -6.78 -12.33 -0.07
CA ALA A 34 -5.71 -12.40 0.92
C ALA A 34 -4.93 -11.08 0.88
N CYS A 35 -4.71 -10.47 2.02
CA CYS A 35 -3.89 -9.26 2.13
C CYS A 35 -2.96 -9.34 3.34
N SER A 36 -1.83 -8.69 3.23
CA SER A 36 -0.89 -8.52 4.32
C SER A 36 -0.31 -7.12 4.27
N PHE A 37 0.01 -6.57 5.42
CA PHE A 37 0.78 -5.34 5.57
C PHE A 37 1.54 -5.38 6.89
N GLY A 38 2.55 -4.52 7.01
CA GLY A 38 3.36 -4.44 8.20
C GLY A 38 4.63 -5.27 8.11
N ARG A 39 5.10 -5.71 9.26
CA ARG A 39 6.37 -6.41 9.44
C ARG A 39 6.17 -7.91 9.48
N ASP A 40 7.22 -8.66 9.20
CA ASP A 40 7.25 -10.10 9.45
C ASP A 40 7.01 -10.36 10.96
N ARG A 41 6.08 -11.29 11.24
CA ARG A 41 5.65 -11.61 12.60
C ARG A 41 6.79 -12.09 13.51
N ALA A 42 7.75 -12.81 12.94
CA ALA A 42 8.92 -13.29 13.66
C ALA A 42 9.89 -12.17 14.07
N SER A 43 9.86 -11.03 13.40
CA SER A 43 10.78 -9.92 13.58
C SER A 43 10.09 -8.59 13.95
N GLN A 44 8.88 -8.64 14.52
CA GLN A 44 8.08 -7.43 14.82
C GLN A 44 8.79 -6.38 15.67
N LEU A 45 9.73 -6.79 16.53
CA LEU A 45 10.50 -5.88 17.40
C LEU A 45 11.77 -5.35 16.74
N THR A 46 12.37 -6.09 15.83
CA THR A 46 13.66 -5.79 15.21
C THR A 46 13.63 -5.87 13.69
N GLY A 47 12.49 -6.27 13.13
CA GLY A 47 12.32 -6.42 11.68
C GLY A 47 12.30 -5.07 10.97
N LYS A 48 12.71 -5.11 9.71
CA LYS A 48 12.72 -3.97 8.81
C LYS A 48 11.36 -3.78 8.15
N CYS A 49 11.07 -2.57 7.69
CA CYS A 49 9.86 -2.29 6.90
C CYS A 49 9.81 -3.16 5.65
N LYS A 50 8.61 -3.58 5.28
CA LYS A 50 8.34 -4.45 4.13
C LYS A 50 7.05 -4.00 3.45
N ALA A 51 7.01 -4.11 2.13
CA ALA A 51 5.81 -3.84 1.36
C ALA A 51 4.69 -4.83 1.69
N GLY A 52 3.48 -4.31 1.80
CA GLY A 52 2.27 -5.10 1.90
C GLY A 52 1.95 -5.81 0.58
N THR A 53 1.17 -6.86 0.66
CA THR A 53 0.72 -7.60 -0.52
C THR A 53 -0.79 -7.79 -0.49
N PHE A 54 -1.39 -7.78 -1.67
CA PHE A 54 -2.79 -8.07 -1.85
C PHE A 54 -2.98 -9.04 -3.02
N ARG A 55 -3.87 -10.00 -2.85
CA ARG A 55 -4.26 -10.94 -3.88
C ARG A 55 -5.75 -11.19 -3.80
N ALA A 56 -6.44 -11.02 -4.93
CA ALA A 56 -7.82 -11.41 -5.08
C ALA A 56 -7.98 -12.36 -6.28
N VAL A 57 -8.79 -13.39 -6.12
CA VAL A 57 -9.19 -14.27 -7.22
C VAL A 57 -10.63 -13.92 -7.60
N LEU A 58 -10.80 -13.51 -8.83
CA LEU A 58 -12.07 -13.03 -9.39
C LEU A 58 -12.64 -14.06 -10.36
N ASP A 59 -13.95 -14.17 -10.43
CA ASP A 59 -14.65 -14.87 -11.50
C ASP A 59 -14.50 -14.05 -12.81
N ASN A 60 -13.97 -14.68 -13.84
CA ASN A 60 -13.71 -14.04 -15.12
C ASN A 60 -14.41 -14.77 -16.30
N ARG A 61 -15.52 -15.45 -16.04
CA ARG A 61 -16.29 -16.13 -17.10
C ARG A 61 -16.84 -15.17 -18.15
N SER A 62 -17.07 -13.90 -17.79
CA SER A 62 -17.41 -12.82 -18.74
C SER A 62 -16.23 -12.32 -19.56
N GLY A 63 -14.98 -12.61 -19.15
CA GLY A 63 -13.77 -12.11 -19.79
C GLY A 63 -13.44 -10.65 -19.52
N ASP A 64 -14.13 -9.98 -18.58
CA ASP A 64 -13.95 -8.55 -18.31
C ASP A 64 -12.55 -8.19 -17.85
N TYR A 65 -11.90 -9.09 -17.09
CA TYR A 65 -10.54 -8.90 -16.58
C TYR A 65 -9.46 -9.44 -17.53
N ASN A 66 -9.79 -9.68 -18.79
CA ASN A 66 -8.80 -10.00 -19.82
C ASN A 66 -8.35 -8.72 -20.53
N PRO A 67 -7.09 -8.30 -20.44
CA PRO A 67 -6.57 -7.07 -21.08
C PRO A 67 -6.78 -7.02 -22.60
N PHE A 68 -6.93 -8.19 -23.24
CA PHE A 68 -7.12 -8.30 -24.69
C PHE A 68 -8.59 -8.36 -25.13
N ASN A 69 -9.55 -8.36 -24.21
CA ASN A 69 -10.96 -8.36 -24.52
C ASN A 69 -11.49 -6.95 -24.83
N SER A 70 -11.57 -6.60 -26.09
CA SER A 70 -12.06 -5.28 -26.54
C SER A 70 -13.54 -4.99 -26.19
N SER A 71 -14.30 -6.01 -25.79
CA SER A 71 -15.70 -5.86 -25.34
C SER A 71 -15.79 -5.62 -23.82
N SER A 72 -14.67 -5.66 -23.10
CA SER A 72 -14.65 -5.38 -21.66
C SER A 72 -14.92 -3.89 -21.39
N PRO A 73 -15.74 -3.55 -20.37
CA PRO A 73 -15.98 -2.17 -19.98
C PRO A 73 -14.71 -1.45 -19.47
N ILE A 74 -13.68 -2.22 -19.08
CA ILE A 74 -12.39 -1.72 -18.60
C ILE A 74 -11.26 -1.98 -19.60
N TYR A 75 -11.61 -2.21 -20.90
CA TYR A 75 -10.60 -2.41 -21.94
C TYR A 75 -9.65 -1.22 -22.06
N GLY A 76 -8.35 -1.50 -22.11
CA GLY A 76 -7.30 -0.48 -22.18
C GLY A 76 -6.97 0.22 -20.84
N LEU A 77 -7.75 -0.03 -19.79
CA LEU A 77 -7.56 0.58 -18.47
C LEU A 77 -6.82 -0.36 -17.49
N ILE A 78 -6.71 -1.64 -17.81
CA ILE A 78 -6.01 -2.65 -16.99
C ILE A 78 -4.49 -2.42 -17.11
N LEU A 79 -3.96 -1.53 -16.29
CA LEU A 79 -2.54 -1.17 -16.28
C LEU A 79 -1.93 -1.34 -14.89
N PRO A 80 -0.64 -1.68 -14.77
CA PRO A 80 0.05 -1.62 -13.49
C PRO A 80 0.03 -0.21 -12.88
N GLY A 81 0.13 -0.11 -11.56
CA GLY A 81 0.14 1.15 -10.83
C GLY A 81 -1.25 1.73 -10.55
N ARG A 82 -2.34 1.08 -10.98
CA ARG A 82 -3.70 1.52 -10.65
C ARG A 82 -3.97 1.38 -9.16
N PRO A 83 -4.56 2.37 -8.49
CA PRO A 83 -4.93 2.26 -7.09
C PRO A 83 -5.94 1.13 -6.85
N VAL A 84 -5.73 0.38 -5.78
CA VAL A 84 -6.61 -0.73 -5.34
C VAL A 84 -6.91 -0.54 -3.87
N ARG A 85 -8.18 -0.67 -3.47
CA ARG A 85 -8.55 -0.64 -2.05
C ARG A 85 -9.57 -1.70 -1.70
N LEU A 86 -9.45 -2.21 -0.48
CA LEU A 86 -10.44 -3.06 0.17
C LEU A 86 -11.04 -2.29 1.35
N LEU A 87 -12.33 -2.16 1.35
CA LEU A 87 -13.10 -1.52 2.41
C LEU A 87 -13.95 -2.55 3.14
N GLY A 88 -14.22 -2.31 4.40
CA GLY A 88 -15.18 -3.07 5.21
C GLY A 88 -16.18 -2.15 5.85
N THR A 89 -17.45 -2.55 5.84
CA THR A 89 -18.53 -1.79 6.45
C THR A 89 -19.21 -2.64 7.51
N SER A 90 -19.29 -2.14 8.71
CA SER A 90 -20.12 -2.70 9.77
C SER A 90 -21.46 -1.95 9.82
N VAL A 91 -22.49 -2.61 10.35
CA VAL A 91 -23.83 -2.00 10.45
C VAL A 91 -23.78 -0.67 11.22
N GLY A 92 -24.30 0.38 10.60
CA GLY A 92 -24.35 1.72 11.20
C GLY A 92 -23.02 2.49 11.13
N GLN A 93 -22.01 1.96 10.44
CA GLN A 93 -20.71 2.60 10.24
C GLN A 93 -20.49 2.92 8.76
N SER A 94 -19.70 3.93 8.47
CA SER A 94 -19.19 4.20 7.12
C SER A 94 -18.14 3.17 6.71
N ASP A 95 -17.87 3.10 5.40
CA ASP A 95 -16.79 2.29 4.83
C ASP A 95 -15.45 2.61 5.53
N GLN A 96 -14.79 1.58 6.04
CA GLN A 96 -13.49 1.69 6.70
C GLN A 96 -12.42 1.00 5.83
N PRO A 97 -11.27 1.63 5.59
CA PRO A 97 -10.21 1.00 4.83
C PRO A 97 -9.67 -0.21 5.60
N ILE A 98 -9.52 -1.32 4.90
CA ILE A 98 -8.85 -2.54 5.39
C ILE A 98 -7.46 -2.62 4.78
N TRP A 99 -7.35 -2.36 3.47
CA TRP A 99 -6.10 -2.38 2.74
C TRP A 99 -6.18 -1.43 1.54
N GLN A 100 -5.07 -0.76 1.23
CA GLN A 100 -4.93 0.07 0.03
C GLN A 100 -3.51 -0.02 -0.51
N GLY A 101 -3.39 -0.03 -1.84
CA GLY A 101 -2.11 -0.09 -2.53
C GLY A 101 -2.30 0.06 -4.03
N PHE A 102 -1.42 -0.57 -4.82
CA PHE A 102 -1.32 -0.38 -6.26
C PHE A 102 -1.27 -1.70 -6.99
N LEU A 103 -2.04 -1.80 -8.06
CA LEU A 103 -2.12 -2.96 -8.93
C LEU A 103 -0.73 -3.27 -9.51
N THR A 104 -0.28 -4.49 -9.33
CA THR A 104 0.95 -4.98 -9.96
C THR A 104 0.63 -5.69 -11.27
N ARG A 105 -0.37 -6.57 -11.24
CA ARG A 105 -0.81 -7.30 -12.43
C ARG A 105 -2.18 -7.94 -12.24
N ILE A 106 -2.82 -8.25 -13.37
CA ILE A 106 -3.95 -9.17 -13.45
C ILE A 106 -3.56 -10.33 -14.38
N THR A 107 -3.79 -11.56 -13.91
CA THR A 107 -3.50 -12.77 -14.66
C THR A 107 -4.79 -13.54 -14.90
N PRO A 108 -5.38 -13.46 -16.11
CA PRO A 108 -6.52 -14.27 -16.48
C PRO A 108 -6.10 -15.74 -16.68
N GLN A 109 -6.98 -16.66 -16.25
CA GLN A 109 -6.80 -18.10 -16.40
C GLN A 109 -8.12 -18.73 -16.88
N VAL A 110 -8.02 -19.62 -17.84
CA VAL A 110 -9.15 -20.39 -18.37
C VAL A 110 -8.90 -21.87 -18.09
N PHE A 111 -9.91 -22.56 -17.59
CA PHE A 111 -9.84 -23.97 -17.25
C PHE A 111 -10.70 -24.80 -18.23
N LEU A 112 -10.31 -26.06 -18.42
CA LEU A 112 -11.13 -27.03 -19.13
C LEU A 112 -12.46 -27.18 -18.40
N GLY A 113 -13.57 -27.07 -19.12
CA GLY A 113 -14.92 -27.13 -18.53
C GLY A 113 -15.63 -25.77 -18.42
N GLY A 114 -15.01 -24.70 -18.94
CA GLY A 114 -15.64 -23.38 -19.07
C GLY A 114 -15.54 -22.49 -17.84
N ASP A 115 -14.81 -22.89 -16.80
CA ASP A 115 -14.50 -21.99 -15.69
C ASP A 115 -13.36 -21.04 -16.08
N ALA A 116 -13.44 -19.81 -15.63
CA ALA A 116 -12.40 -18.82 -15.85
C ALA A 116 -12.24 -17.93 -14.64
N THR A 117 -11.00 -17.62 -14.30
CA THR A 117 -10.66 -16.73 -13.19
C THR A 117 -9.68 -15.65 -13.64
N ALA A 118 -9.61 -14.57 -12.88
CA ALA A 118 -8.53 -13.60 -12.97
C ALA A 118 -7.93 -13.40 -11.58
N THR A 119 -6.63 -13.54 -11.48
CA THR A 119 -5.91 -13.23 -10.24
C THR A 119 -5.41 -11.79 -10.30
N LEU A 120 -5.92 -10.95 -9.41
CA LEU A 120 -5.47 -9.58 -9.20
C LEU A 120 -4.40 -9.60 -8.11
N GLU A 121 -3.23 -9.08 -8.41
CA GLU A 121 -2.13 -8.92 -7.47
C GLU A 121 -1.78 -7.44 -7.34
N ALA A 122 -1.61 -6.97 -6.10
CA ALA A 122 -1.26 -5.59 -5.81
C ALA A 122 -0.23 -5.51 -4.67
N THR A 123 0.50 -4.42 -4.65
CA THR A 123 1.50 -4.11 -3.62
C THR A 123 1.11 -2.88 -2.84
N GLY A 124 1.54 -2.81 -1.59
CA GLY A 124 1.35 -1.61 -0.78
C GLY A 124 2.24 -0.43 -1.20
N PRO A 125 2.09 0.73 -0.56
CA PRO A 125 2.84 1.95 -0.86
C PRO A 125 4.36 1.76 -0.87
N LEU A 126 4.92 0.99 0.07
CA LEU A 126 6.36 0.70 0.10
C LEU A 126 6.84 -0.09 -1.13
N GLY A 127 5.99 -0.94 -1.69
CA GLY A 127 6.30 -1.63 -2.94
C GLY A 127 6.27 -0.68 -4.14
N GLN A 128 5.33 0.26 -4.16
CA GLN A 128 5.22 1.25 -5.22
C GLN A 128 6.41 2.21 -5.25
N VAL A 129 6.82 2.74 -4.10
CA VAL A 129 7.98 3.66 -4.04
C VAL A 129 9.33 2.98 -4.27
N ASN A 130 9.37 1.65 -4.25
CA ASN A 130 10.60 0.87 -4.42
C ASN A 130 10.82 0.39 -5.87
N LEU A 131 10.07 0.91 -6.83
CA LEU A 131 10.21 0.50 -8.24
C LEU A 131 11.49 1.04 -8.86
N ASP A 132 11.87 2.28 -8.52
CA ASP A 132 13.01 2.97 -9.11
C ASP A 132 14.10 3.25 -8.07
N GLN A 133 15.31 3.47 -8.56
CA GLN A 133 16.43 3.96 -7.75
C GLN A 133 16.29 5.46 -7.52
N ILE A 134 16.63 5.89 -6.31
CA ILE A 134 16.55 7.28 -5.89
C ILE A 134 17.93 7.92 -5.78
N GLU A 135 17.93 9.25 -5.90
CA GLU A 135 19.06 10.11 -5.57
C GLU A 135 18.61 11.11 -4.51
N VAL A 136 19.21 11.02 -3.32
CA VAL A 136 18.99 11.98 -2.24
C VAL A 136 20.26 12.84 -2.13
N PRO A 137 20.17 14.16 -2.39
CA PRO A 137 21.30 15.06 -2.24
C PRO A 137 21.85 15.04 -0.81
N MET A 138 23.11 15.41 -0.65
CA MET A 138 23.72 15.46 0.69
C MET A 138 23.02 16.50 1.57
N VAL A 139 22.44 16.02 2.66
CA VAL A 139 21.85 16.84 3.71
C VAL A 139 22.65 16.73 5.00
N THR A 140 22.59 17.75 5.86
CA THR A 140 23.38 17.82 7.10
C THR A 140 22.51 18.26 8.27
N SER A 141 22.78 17.66 9.44
CA SER A 141 22.11 18.03 10.70
C SER A 141 20.59 17.98 10.65
N GLN A 142 20.05 16.97 9.97
CA GLN A 142 18.60 16.74 9.89
C GLN A 142 18.14 15.66 10.86
N ARG A 143 16.91 15.82 11.36
CA ARG A 143 16.23 14.75 12.12
C ARG A 143 15.86 13.61 11.18
N THR A 144 15.69 12.43 11.74
CA THR A 144 15.34 11.22 10.99
C THR A 144 14.03 11.35 10.21
N ASP A 145 13.01 12.04 10.73
CA ASP A 145 11.77 12.32 10.00
C ASP A 145 11.98 13.15 8.73
N GLN A 146 12.87 14.15 8.80
CA GLN A 146 13.20 14.99 7.66
C GLN A 146 13.95 14.20 6.59
N VAL A 147 14.86 13.31 7.01
CA VAL A 147 15.56 12.42 6.07
C VAL A 147 14.59 11.41 5.43
N VAL A 148 13.61 10.89 6.18
CA VAL A 148 12.53 10.05 5.61
C VAL A 148 11.73 10.85 4.59
N ASP A 149 11.42 12.10 4.88
CA ASP A 149 10.69 13.01 3.98
C ASP A 149 11.47 13.23 2.67
N ASP A 150 12.76 13.54 2.76
CA ASP A 150 13.64 13.70 1.59
C ASP A 150 13.75 12.43 0.73
N ILE A 151 13.81 11.24 1.38
CA ILE A 151 13.82 9.95 0.68
C ILE A 151 12.51 9.75 -0.09
N LEU A 152 11.36 10.05 0.53
CA LEU A 152 10.05 9.89 -0.09
C LEU A 152 9.85 10.92 -1.21
N ASP A 153 10.34 12.14 -1.06
CA ASP A 153 10.34 13.15 -2.11
C ASP A 153 11.18 12.71 -3.32
N ALA A 154 12.38 12.17 -3.07
CA ALA A 154 13.24 11.62 -4.11
C ALA A 154 12.61 10.42 -4.85
N ALA A 155 11.75 9.66 -4.17
CA ALA A 155 10.97 8.58 -4.76
C ALA A 155 9.71 9.07 -5.50
N GLY A 156 9.43 10.38 -5.52
CA GLY A 156 8.22 10.93 -6.12
C GLY A 156 6.93 10.64 -5.34
N TRP A 157 7.05 10.21 -4.07
CA TRP A 157 5.89 9.93 -3.23
C TRP A 157 5.28 11.23 -2.70
N GLY A 158 3.99 11.44 -2.94
CA GLY A 158 3.30 12.69 -2.63
C GLY A 158 3.52 13.19 -1.21
N ALA A 159 3.72 14.50 -1.08
CA ALA A 159 3.80 15.19 0.21
C ALA A 159 2.40 15.39 0.81
N GLY A 160 2.35 15.45 2.14
CA GLY A 160 1.13 15.76 2.87
C GLY A 160 0.43 14.56 3.51
N SER A 161 -0.58 14.88 4.32
CA SER A 161 -1.28 13.90 5.19
C SER A 161 -2.08 12.84 4.42
N GLY A 162 -2.27 13.00 3.12
CA GLY A 162 -2.91 11.99 2.27
C GLY A 162 -1.97 10.83 1.89
N TYR A 163 -0.66 11.05 1.95
CA TYR A 163 0.34 10.08 1.47
C TYR A 163 1.28 9.59 2.55
N ARG A 164 1.61 10.44 3.52
CA ARG A 164 2.56 10.13 4.58
C ARG A 164 2.17 10.74 5.92
N THR A 165 2.56 10.06 7.02
CA THR A 165 2.43 10.56 8.39
C THR A 165 3.76 10.30 9.08
N LEU A 166 4.49 11.35 9.43
CA LEU A 166 5.84 11.26 9.97
C LEU A 166 5.87 11.87 11.38
N ASP A 167 6.16 11.05 12.37
CA ASP A 167 6.44 11.53 13.72
C ASP A 167 7.78 12.27 13.76
N ALA A 168 7.87 13.35 14.51
CA ALA A 168 9.13 14.07 14.69
C ALA A 168 10.22 13.14 15.26
N GLY A 169 11.28 12.91 14.49
CA GLY A 169 12.39 12.04 14.86
C GLY A 169 13.12 12.53 16.10
N LYS A 170 13.75 11.63 16.83
CA LYS A 170 14.50 11.91 18.05
C LYS A 170 16.02 11.86 17.85
N THR A 171 16.45 11.35 16.71
CA THR A 171 17.84 11.27 16.31
C THR A 171 18.14 12.33 15.25
N THR A 172 19.27 13.03 15.38
CA THR A 172 19.79 13.94 14.36
C THR A 172 20.91 13.22 13.60
N ILE A 173 20.77 13.16 12.29
CA ILE A 173 21.76 12.58 11.38
C ILE A 173 22.70 13.69 10.94
N THR A 174 24.00 13.53 11.19
CA THR A 174 25.01 14.55 10.89
C THR A 174 25.15 14.77 9.38
N ARG A 175 25.14 13.69 8.60
CA ARG A 175 25.20 13.74 7.13
C ARG A 175 24.45 12.54 6.55
N TYR A 176 23.68 12.78 5.50
CA TYR A 176 22.98 11.73 4.76
C TYR A 176 22.97 12.07 3.28
N TRP A 177 23.16 11.07 2.45
CA TRP A 177 23.00 11.13 1.00
C TRP A 177 22.79 9.72 0.45
N LYS A 178 22.16 9.60 -0.68
CA LYS A 178 22.04 8.34 -1.43
C LYS A 178 22.13 8.59 -2.93
N ALA A 179 22.76 7.65 -3.64
CA ALA A 179 22.80 7.65 -5.09
C ALA A 179 22.64 6.20 -5.58
N GLY A 180 21.72 5.97 -6.50
CA GLY A 180 21.50 4.66 -7.11
C GLY A 180 21.01 3.58 -6.13
N THR A 181 20.28 3.96 -5.09
CA THR A 181 19.75 3.04 -4.07
C THR A 181 18.22 2.99 -4.18
N TYR A 182 17.62 1.83 -3.95
CA TYR A 182 16.18 1.71 -3.86
C TYR A 182 15.63 2.35 -2.58
N THR A 183 14.39 2.82 -2.63
CA THR A 183 13.75 3.58 -1.54
C THR A 183 13.64 2.77 -0.26
N VAL A 184 13.20 1.51 -0.31
CA VAL A 184 12.99 0.70 0.90
C VAL A 184 14.29 0.43 1.66
N PRO A 185 15.42 0.04 1.04
CA PRO A 185 16.72 -0.03 1.72
C PRO A 185 17.14 1.28 2.39
N ALA A 186 16.93 2.43 1.73
CA ALA A 186 17.25 3.74 2.29
C ALA A 186 16.39 4.06 3.53
N LEU A 187 15.09 3.78 3.46
CA LEU A 187 14.18 3.91 4.60
C LEU A 187 14.56 2.99 5.77
N GLN A 188 14.94 1.74 5.49
CA GLN A 188 15.37 0.77 6.51
C GLN A 188 16.63 1.21 7.27
N GLU A 189 17.53 1.94 6.61
CA GLU A 189 18.71 2.51 7.25
C GLU A 189 18.34 3.60 8.27
N VAL A 190 17.44 4.51 7.87
CA VAL A 190 16.95 5.57 8.76
C VAL A 190 16.13 4.98 9.90
N GLU A 191 15.28 3.99 9.63
CA GLU A 191 14.52 3.23 10.61
C GLU A 191 15.43 2.63 11.70
N SER A 192 16.53 2.01 11.26
CA SER A 192 17.53 1.42 12.17
C SER A 192 18.28 2.48 12.99
N THR A 193 18.57 3.63 12.39
CA THR A 193 19.26 4.76 13.04
C THR A 193 18.38 5.40 14.11
N GLU A 194 17.09 5.53 13.87
CA GLU A 194 16.14 6.09 14.85
C GLU A 194 15.79 5.06 15.95
N GLY A 195 15.83 3.76 15.64
CA GLY A 195 15.18 2.74 16.45
C GLY A 195 13.65 2.84 16.45
N GLY A 196 13.10 3.50 15.43
CA GLY A 196 11.69 3.70 15.18
C GLY A 196 11.11 2.62 14.26
N PHE A 197 9.97 2.91 13.65
CA PHE A 197 9.30 2.00 12.73
C PHE A 197 8.77 2.73 11.50
N ILE A 198 9.03 2.16 10.32
CA ILE A 198 8.36 2.53 9.09
C ILE A 198 7.37 1.43 8.75
N ARG A 199 6.16 1.81 8.39
CA ARG A 199 5.09 0.88 8.06
C ARG A 199 4.11 1.51 7.06
N GLU A 200 3.32 0.67 6.46
CA GLU A 200 2.16 1.07 5.70
C GLU A 200 0.92 1.14 6.60
N SER A 201 0.05 2.09 6.36
CA SER A 201 -1.25 2.15 6.99
C SER A 201 -2.32 1.49 6.11
N LYS A 202 -3.44 1.13 6.71
CA LYS A 202 -4.57 0.51 6.02
C LYS A 202 -5.22 1.40 4.95
N ASP A 203 -5.02 2.71 5.04
CA ASP A 203 -5.48 3.73 4.09
C ASP A 203 -4.41 4.15 3.07
N GLY A 204 -3.37 3.33 2.89
CA GLY A 204 -2.40 3.48 1.81
C GLY A 204 -1.34 4.55 2.04
N LYS A 205 -1.04 4.93 3.28
CA LYS A 205 0.01 5.89 3.61
C LYS A 205 1.29 5.20 4.08
N ILE A 206 2.41 5.87 3.89
CA ILE A 206 3.67 5.51 4.55
C ILE A 206 3.74 6.27 5.88
N VAL A 207 3.94 5.53 6.95
CA VAL A 207 3.96 6.05 8.32
C VAL A 207 5.34 5.81 8.93
N PHE A 208 5.90 6.86 9.51
CA PHE A 208 7.11 6.79 10.32
C PHE A 208 6.76 7.06 11.78
N ASP A 209 6.89 6.04 12.61
CA ASP A 209 6.73 6.11 14.06
C ASP A 209 8.12 6.24 14.71
N ASN A 210 8.38 7.29 15.44
CA ASN A 210 9.64 7.46 16.15
C ASN A 210 9.79 6.43 17.29
N ARG A 211 11.00 6.29 17.85
CA ARG A 211 11.28 5.31 18.94
C ARG A 211 10.41 5.46 20.18
N HIS A 212 9.84 6.66 20.44
CA HIS A 212 8.99 6.91 21.60
C HIS A 212 7.49 6.72 21.34
N HIS A 213 7.10 6.52 20.08
CA HIS A 213 5.69 6.39 19.70
C HIS A 213 4.95 5.34 20.53
N ARG A 214 5.56 4.17 20.75
CA ARG A 214 4.96 3.08 21.56
C ARG A 214 4.83 3.44 23.03
N LEU A 215 5.75 4.23 23.58
CA LEU A 215 5.68 4.65 24.98
C LEU A 215 4.54 5.64 25.20
N ALA A 216 4.33 6.55 24.25
CA ALA A 216 3.19 7.49 24.29
C ALA A 216 1.84 6.77 24.19
N GLY A 217 1.74 5.74 23.32
CA GLY A 217 0.53 4.92 23.20
C GLY A 217 0.21 4.08 24.44
N ALA A 218 1.23 3.52 25.10
CA ALA A 218 1.06 2.73 26.31
C ALA A 218 0.56 3.57 27.50
N ALA A 219 0.96 4.83 27.60
CA ALA A 219 0.52 5.74 28.66
C ALA A 219 -0.98 6.12 28.56
N LEU A 220 -1.57 6.05 27.37
CA LEU A 220 -2.99 6.33 27.12
C LEU A 220 -3.90 5.11 27.33
N SER A 221 -3.34 3.89 27.33
CA SER A 221 -4.12 2.67 27.53
C SER A 221 -4.25 2.23 28.99
N SER A 222 -3.63 2.94 29.93
CA SER A 222 -3.63 2.64 31.36
C SER A 222 -4.56 3.55 32.20
N GLN A 223 -5.49 4.27 31.56
CA GLN A 223 -6.52 5.08 32.22
C GLN A 223 -7.90 4.46 32.11
#